data_e2938b7071905bcffda5aa3a6808dcb5
#
_entry.id   e2938b7071905bcffda5aa3a6808dcb5
#
_cell.length_a   1.000
_cell.length_b   1.000
_cell.length_c   1.000
_cell.angle_alpha   90.00
_cell.angle_beta   90.00
_cell.angle_gamma   90.00
#
_symmetry.space_group_name_H-M   'P 1'
#
loop_
_entity.id
_entity.type
_entity.pdbx_description
1 polymer ?
#
loop_
_entity_poly.entity_id
_entity_poly.type
_entity_poly.pdbx_seq_one_letter_code
_entity_poly.pdbx_strand_id
1 'polypeptide(L)'
;MEALKKFLQTKIDEYIDILKIQMTKENIHEITYADKFTALGGLNMAVATMRQIDPTFAFNFGDYFPEAVKKIEEDNFKRSWTIRQY
;
A
#
# COMPACT_ATOMS: atom_id res chain seq x y z
N MET A 1 2.70 -18.32 17.99
CA MET A 1 2.66 -18.04 16.54
C MET A 1 1.31 -17.49 16.07
N GLU A 2 0.19 -17.94 16.67
CA GLU A 2 -1.12 -17.43 16.26
C GLU A 2 -1.27 -15.92 16.51
N ALA A 3 -0.78 -15.42 17.64
CA ALA A 3 -0.83 -13.99 17.93
C ALA A 3 -0.02 -13.18 16.91
N LEU A 4 1.14 -13.69 16.50
CA LEU A 4 1.98 -13.03 15.50
C LEU A 4 1.34 -13.08 14.13
N LYS A 5 0.71 -14.18 13.75
CA LYS A 5 -0.01 -14.29 12.49
C LYS A 5 -1.16 -13.30 12.43
N LYS A 6 -1.92 -13.15 13.51
CA LYS A 6 -3.01 -12.17 13.59
C LYS A 6 -2.49 -10.75 13.44
N PHE A 7 -1.38 -10.44 14.11
CA PHE A 7 -0.75 -9.13 14.02
C PHE A 7 -0.33 -8.83 12.58
N LEU A 8 0.33 -9.78 11.93
CA LEU A 8 0.78 -9.60 10.54
C LEU A 8 -0.41 -9.46 9.58
N GLN A 9 -1.46 -10.25 9.79
CA GLN A 9 -2.65 -10.15 8.95
C GLN A 9 -3.32 -8.78 9.10
N THR A 10 -3.39 -8.27 10.34
CA THR A 10 -3.92 -6.94 10.60
C THR A 10 -3.09 -5.87 9.88
N LYS A 11 -1.76 -5.99 9.91
CA LYS A 11 -0.88 -5.05 9.22
C LYS A 11 -1.05 -5.13 7.71
N ILE A 12 -1.16 -6.32 7.16
CA ILE A 12 -1.41 -6.52 5.73
C ILE A 12 -2.71 -5.81 5.33
N ASP A 13 -3.78 -6.01 6.10
CA ASP A 13 -5.07 -5.39 5.82
C ASP A 13 -5.00 -3.86 5.90
N GLU A 14 -4.30 -3.33 6.91
CA GLU A 14 -4.10 -1.88 7.05
C GLU A 14 -3.36 -1.29 5.86
N TYR A 15 -2.28 -1.95 5.40
CA TYR A 15 -1.51 -1.46 4.25
C TYR A 15 -2.33 -1.51 2.97
N ILE A 16 -3.13 -2.58 2.78
CA ILE A 16 -4.03 -2.68 1.63
C ILE A 16 -5.05 -1.54 1.65
N ASP A 17 -5.63 -1.25 2.82
CA ASP A 17 -6.59 -0.16 2.95
C ASP A 17 -5.98 1.18 2.56
N ILE A 18 -4.75 1.46 3.00
CA ILE A 18 -4.03 2.68 2.63
C ILE A 18 -3.83 2.74 1.11
N LEU A 19 -3.44 1.61 0.50
CA LEU A 19 -3.20 1.56 -0.94
C LEU A 19 -4.47 1.77 -1.75
N LYS A 20 -5.63 1.42 -1.20
CA LYS A 20 -6.92 1.61 -1.86
C LYS A 20 -7.45 3.03 -1.78
N ILE A 21 -6.94 3.86 -0.87
CA ILE A 21 -7.41 5.25 -0.73
C ILE A 21 -7.07 6.01 -2.00
N GLN A 22 -8.08 6.64 -2.59
CA GLN A 22 -7.87 7.48 -3.76
C GLN A 22 -7.25 8.82 -3.34
N MET A 23 -6.17 9.20 -3.99
CA MET A 23 -5.52 10.48 -3.72
C MET A 23 -6.21 11.58 -4.49
N THR A 24 -6.75 12.57 -3.77
CA THR A 24 -7.48 13.69 -4.34
C THR A 24 -6.85 15.01 -3.90
N LYS A 25 -7.32 16.12 -4.47
CA LYS A 25 -6.89 17.45 -4.04
C LYS A 25 -7.29 17.72 -2.59
N GLU A 26 -8.43 17.17 -2.18
CA GLU A 26 -8.98 17.41 -0.85
C GLU A 26 -8.16 16.72 0.24
N ASN A 27 -7.55 15.58 -0.07
CA ASN A 27 -6.78 14.81 0.91
C ASN A 27 -5.27 14.90 0.71
N ILE A 28 -4.80 15.85 -0.10
CA ILE A 28 -3.37 15.98 -0.44
C ILE A 28 -2.48 16.19 0.80
N HIS A 29 -3.03 16.76 1.88
CA HIS A 29 -2.30 16.98 3.12
C HIS A 29 -2.42 15.79 4.09
N GLU A 30 -3.40 14.93 3.89
CA GLU A 30 -3.65 13.77 4.74
C GLU A 30 -2.94 12.52 4.22
N ILE A 31 -3.00 12.31 2.90
CA ILE A 31 -2.37 11.16 2.25
C ILE A 31 -1.39 11.68 1.21
N THR A 32 -0.14 11.29 1.35
CA THR A 32 0.91 11.68 0.42
C THR A 32 1.36 10.50 -0.43
N TYR A 33 2.07 10.81 -1.50
CA TYR A 33 2.73 9.81 -2.34
C TYR A 33 3.69 8.94 -1.51
N ALA A 34 4.42 9.58 -0.58
CA ALA A 34 5.33 8.85 0.31
C ALA A 34 4.58 7.88 1.23
N ASP A 35 3.39 8.25 1.71
CA ASP A 35 2.57 7.35 2.53
C ASP A 35 2.19 6.09 1.77
N LYS A 36 1.83 6.23 0.50
CA LYS A 36 1.49 5.09 -0.36
C LYS A 36 2.69 4.17 -0.58
N PHE A 37 3.86 4.73 -0.87
CA PHE A 37 5.06 3.93 -1.04
C PHE A 37 5.50 3.26 0.26
N THR A 38 5.36 3.93 1.37
CA THR A 38 5.63 3.35 2.69
C THR A 38 4.70 2.17 2.95
N ALA A 39 3.41 2.31 2.65
CA ALA A 39 2.45 1.23 2.79
C ALA A 39 2.79 0.04 1.88
N LEU A 40 3.22 0.31 0.65
CA LEU A 40 3.61 -0.74 -0.29
C LEU A 40 4.83 -1.52 0.22
N GLY A 41 5.84 -0.81 0.73
CA GLY A 41 7.01 -1.44 1.35
C GLY A 41 6.64 -2.23 2.59
N GLY A 42 5.78 -1.68 3.45
CA GLY A 42 5.29 -2.37 4.64
C GLY A 42 4.52 -3.64 4.30
N LEU A 43 3.66 -3.58 3.28
CA LEU A 43 2.93 -4.75 2.80
C LEU A 43 3.89 -5.85 2.35
N ASN A 44 4.90 -5.49 1.56
CA ASN A 44 5.89 -6.43 1.08
C ASN A 44 6.62 -7.13 2.24
N MET A 45 7.06 -6.36 3.23
CA MET A 45 7.73 -6.88 4.42
C MET A 45 6.82 -7.79 5.23
N ALA A 46 5.58 -7.37 5.45
CA ALA A 46 4.61 -8.16 6.24
C ALA A 46 4.30 -9.50 5.56
N VAL A 47 4.12 -9.50 4.24
CA VAL A 47 3.87 -10.73 3.49
C VAL A 47 5.09 -11.65 3.55
N ALA A 48 6.29 -11.10 3.36
CA ALA A 48 7.51 -11.88 3.43
C ALA A 48 7.68 -12.53 4.81
N THR A 49 7.42 -11.78 5.87
CA THR A 49 7.50 -12.28 7.25
C THR A 49 6.46 -13.37 7.49
N MET A 50 5.22 -13.15 7.04
CA MET A 50 4.15 -14.13 7.17
C MET A 50 4.51 -15.46 6.50
N ARG A 51 5.12 -15.41 5.31
CA ARG A 51 5.55 -16.62 4.59
C ARG A 51 6.65 -17.37 5.31
N GLN A 52 7.47 -16.69 6.10
CA GLN A 52 8.49 -17.34 6.91
C GLN A 52 7.89 -18.14 8.07
N ILE A 53 6.80 -17.63 8.65
CA ILE A 53 6.10 -18.28 9.77
C ILE A 53 5.17 -19.38 9.25
N ASP A 54 4.50 -19.12 8.14
CA ASP A 54 3.51 -20.01 7.54
C ASP A 54 3.80 -20.16 6.05
N PRO A 55 4.56 -21.22 5.68
CA PRO A 55 4.89 -21.46 4.26
C PRO A 55 3.67 -21.68 3.36
N THR A 56 2.51 -21.99 3.94
CA THR A 56 1.27 -22.17 3.18
C THR A 56 0.54 -20.87 2.94
N PHE A 57 1.00 -19.77 3.55
CA PHE A 57 0.35 -18.48 3.37
C PHE A 57 0.43 -18.04 1.90
N ALA A 58 -0.73 -17.81 1.32
CA ALA A 58 -0.85 -17.38 -0.07
C ALA A 58 -1.24 -15.91 -0.13
N PHE A 59 -0.45 -15.13 -0.83
CA PHE A 59 -0.76 -13.74 -1.12
C PHE A 59 -0.30 -13.44 -2.54
N ASN A 60 -1.22 -13.00 -3.37
CA ASN A 60 -0.91 -12.73 -4.76
C ASN A 60 -0.66 -11.24 -4.97
N PHE A 61 0.60 -10.85 -5.04
CA PHE A 61 0.98 -9.47 -5.35
C PHE A 61 0.48 -9.03 -6.72
N GLY A 62 0.26 -9.98 -7.63
CA GLY A 62 -0.29 -9.69 -8.95
C GLY A 62 -1.67 -9.05 -8.89
N ASP A 63 -2.43 -9.29 -7.82
CA ASP A 63 -3.76 -8.69 -7.64
C ASP A 63 -3.69 -7.25 -7.14
N TYR A 64 -2.60 -6.89 -6.43
CA TYR A 64 -2.52 -5.60 -5.75
C TYR A 64 -1.32 -4.77 -6.19
N PHE A 65 -0.17 -5.40 -6.38
CA PHE A 65 1.09 -4.69 -6.54
C PHE A 65 1.14 -3.84 -7.82
N PRO A 66 0.86 -4.40 -9.02
CA PRO A 66 0.91 -3.59 -10.24
C PRO A 66 -0.12 -2.48 -10.26
N GLU A 67 -1.35 -2.77 -9.82
CA GLU A 67 -2.41 -1.78 -9.79
C GLU A 67 -2.14 -0.69 -8.75
N ALA A 68 -1.64 -1.07 -7.58
CA ALA A 68 -1.29 -0.11 -6.54
C ALA A 68 -0.21 0.85 -7.03
N VAL A 69 0.86 0.33 -7.63
CA VAL A 69 1.94 1.16 -8.15
C VAL A 69 1.43 2.07 -9.27
N LYS A 70 0.68 1.52 -10.21
CA LYS A 70 0.12 2.29 -11.31
C LYS A 70 -0.77 3.40 -10.80
N LYS A 71 -1.63 3.12 -9.83
CA LYS A 71 -2.52 4.11 -9.26
C LYS A 71 -1.76 5.20 -8.52
N ILE A 72 -0.71 4.83 -7.78
CA ILE A 72 0.15 5.81 -7.10
C ILE A 72 0.79 6.74 -8.13
N GLU A 73 1.31 6.19 -9.21
CA GLU A 73 1.93 6.96 -10.28
C GLU A 73 0.93 7.91 -10.94
N GLU A 74 -0.27 7.43 -11.25
CA GLU A 74 -1.33 8.25 -11.85
C GLU A 74 -1.75 9.38 -10.92
N ASP A 75 -1.98 9.07 -9.64
CA ASP A 75 -2.39 10.07 -8.66
C ASP A 75 -1.29 11.11 -8.45
N ASN A 76 -0.03 10.68 -8.40
CA ASN A 76 1.10 11.58 -8.26
C ASN A 76 1.23 12.50 -9.48
N PHE A 77 1.04 11.96 -10.68
CA PHE A 77 1.05 12.74 -11.92
C PHE A 77 -0.03 13.82 -11.89
N LYS A 78 -1.24 13.46 -11.49
CA LYS A 78 -2.36 14.40 -11.39
C LYS A 78 -2.06 15.52 -10.38
N ARG A 79 -1.49 15.19 -9.25
CA ARG A 79 -1.11 16.18 -8.24
C ARG A 79 -0.01 17.10 -8.75
N SER A 80 1.01 16.55 -9.40
CA SER A 80 2.12 17.32 -9.97
C SER A 80 1.64 18.25 -11.07
N TRP A 81 0.76 17.77 -11.94
CA TRP A 81 0.18 18.58 -13.00
C TRP A 81 -0.60 19.75 -12.43
N THR A 82 -1.42 19.49 -11.40
CA THR A 82 -2.20 20.53 -10.75
C THR A 82 -1.31 21.60 -10.13
N ILE A 83 -0.22 21.20 -9.48
CA ILE A 83 0.74 22.12 -8.85
C ILE A 83 1.49 22.93 -9.89
N ARG A 84 1.85 22.31 -11.01
CA ARG A 84 2.62 22.97 -12.08
C ARG A 84 1.86 24.01 -12.86
N GLN A 85 0.56 24.06 -12.72
CA GLN A 85 -0.26 25.07 -13.41
C GLN A 85 -0.18 26.46 -12.74
N TYR A 86 0.56 26.54 -11.67
CA TYR A 86 0.87 27.82 -11.03
C TYR A 86 2.27 28.26 -11.45
#